data_ae7a6d79239ce1059068c36cbb1e5db4
#
_entry.id   ae7a6d79239ce1059068c36cbb1e5db4
#
_cell.length_a   1.000
_cell.length_b   1.000
_cell.length_c   1.000
_cell.angle_alpha   90.00
_cell.angle_beta   90.00
_cell.angle_gamma   90.00
#
_symmetry.space_group_name_H-M   'P 1'
#
loop_
_entity.id
_entity.type
_entity.pdbx_description
1 polymer ?
#
loop_
_entity_poly.entity_id
_entity_poly.type
_entity_poly.pdbx_seq_one_letter_code
_entity_poly.pdbx_strand_id
1 'polypeptide(L)'
;KEETELQLLRSLSNTPLQVDVTFMAVQSHEAKNTSVSHLNKFYQTFPELKNNKYDGMIITGAPVEQMEFEEVDYWKELVEIMDWTNTHVTSTIYLCWAAQAGLYHHYGLKKRKLDNKMFGLFWHKVMNRKIPLVRGFDDMFLAPHSRHTEVPIEDIHNCKELTVLAESDEAGLFLAMADGGRKIFVMGHPEYDRYTLDGEYKRDRDKGLPIHVPENYYPEDNPEKKPL
;
A
#
# COMPACT_ATOMS: atom_id res chain seq x y z
N LYS A 1 3.17 5.55 -10.75
CA LYS A 1 3.27 6.99 -11.11
C LYS A 1 4.63 7.52 -10.66
N GLU A 2 5.22 8.47 -11.37
CA GLU A 2 6.48 9.14 -10.99
C GLU A 2 6.41 9.74 -9.56
N GLU A 3 5.26 10.29 -9.19
CA GLU A 3 5.01 10.79 -7.82
C GLU A 3 5.20 9.69 -6.76
N THR A 4 4.62 8.51 -6.97
CA THR A 4 4.75 7.36 -6.05
C THR A 4 6.20 6.88 -5.96
N GLU A 5 6.93 6.88 -7.09
CA GLU A 5 8.36 6.56 -7.11
C GLU A 5 9.15 7.53 -6.23
N LEU A 6 8.91 8.84 -6.38
CA LEU A 6 9.57 9.87 -5.58
C LEU A 6 9.24 9.75 -4.09
N GLN A 7 7.99 9.48 -3.74
CA GLN A 7 7.55 9.29 -2.35
C GLN A 7 8.24 8.07 -1.71
N LEU A 8 8.28 6.94 -2.41
CA LEU A 8 8.96 5.74 -1.94
C LEU A 8 10.47 5.93 -1.84
N LEU A 9 11.10 6.54 -2.85
CA LEU A 9 12.54 6.83 -2.82
C LEU A 9 12.90 7.76 -1.66
N ARG A 10 12.07 8.77 -1.37
CA ARG A 10 12.28 9.67 -0.23
C ARG A 10 12.21 8.91 1.09
N SER A 11 11.24 8.01 1.24
CA SER A 11 11.11 7.18 2.44
C SER A 11 12.30 6.23 2.60
N LEU A 12 12.74 5.59 1.53
CA LEU A 12 13.88 4.67 1.52
C LEU A 12 15.23 5.38 1.74
N SER A 13 15.35 6.64 1.33
CA SER A 13 16.58 7.41 1.50
C SER A 13 16.73 8.02 2.90
N ASN A 14 15.71 7.95 3.75
CA ASN A 14 15.75 8.47 5.12
C ASN A 14 16.46 7.49 6.09
N THR A 15 17.64 7.05 5.71
CA THR A 15 18.49 6.13 6.47
C THR A 15 19.96 6.40 6.16
N PRO A 16 20.90 6.14 7.09
CA PRO A 16 22.32 6.21 6.80
C PRO A 16 22.84 5.07 5.91
N LEU A 17 22.01 4.07 5.63
CA LEU A 17 22.36 2.95 4.76
C LEU A 17 22.24 3.36 3.29
N GLN A 18 23.18 2.88 2.47
CA GLN A 18 23.03 2.98 1.03
C GLN A 18 21.98 1.95 0.57
N VAL A 19 20.97 2.42 -0.14
CA VAL A 19 19.90 1.57 -0.70
C VAL A 19 20.01 1.64 -2.23
N ASP A 20 20.17 0.48 -2.87
CA ASP A 20 20.12 0.33 -4.31
C ASP A 20 18.72 -0.09 -4.73
N VAL A 21 18.04 0.73 -5.50
CA VAL A 21 16.63 0.54 -5.86
C VAL A 21 16.47 0.16 -7.32
N THR A 22 15.87 -1.00 -7.55
CA THR A 22 15.47 -1.47 -8.89
C THR A 22 13.95 -1.38 -9.03
N PHE A 23 13.47 -0.71 -10.07
CA PHE A 23 12.04 -0.66 -10.38
C PHE A 23 11.64 -1.82 -11.29
N MET A 24 10.54 -2.48 -10.93
CA MET A 24 9.95 -3.57 -11.70
C MET A 24 8.57 -3.20 -12.22
N ALA A 25 8.30 -3.50 -13.49
CA ALA A 25 6.99 -3.40 -14.09
C ALA A 25 6.48 -4.80 -14.48
N VAL A 26 5.17 -5.02 -14.29
CA VAL A 26 4.50 -6.21 -14.83
C VAL A 26 4.44 -6.12 -16.35
N GLN A 27 4.71 -7.23 -17.04
CA GLN A 27 4.70 -7.28 -18.52
C GLN A 27 3.29 -7.41 -19.09
N SER A 28 2.41 -8.09 -18.37
CA SER A 28 1.05 -8.41 -18.82
C SER A 28 0.09 -7.21 -18.79
N HIS A 29 0.58 -6.01 -18.43
CA HIS A 29 -0.23 -4.80 -18.33
C HIS A 29 0.39 -3.62 -19.07
N GLU A 30 -0.39 -2.95 -19.92
CA GLU A 30 -0.01 -1.66 -20.50
C GLU A 30 -0.29 -0.52 -19.51
N ALA A 31 0.77 0.14 -19.05
CA ALA A 31 0.67 1.24 -18.11
C ALA A 31 -0.08 2.45 -18.70
N LYS A 32 -1.24 2.78 -18.14
CA LYS A 32 -2.06 3.92 -18.59
C LYS A 32 -1.60 5.28 -18.06
N ASN A 33 -0.81 5.30 -16.99
CA ASN A 33 -0.48 6.51 -16.23
C ASN A 33 1.02 6.85 -16.18
N THR A 34 1.86 6.11 -16.91
CA THR A 34 3.30 6.35 -17.00
C THR A 34 3.72 6.23 -18.43
N SER A 35 4.58 7.12 -18.90
CA SER A 35 5.02 7.11 -20.30
C SER A 35 5.85 5.86 -20.63
N VAL A 36 5.65 5.29 -21.81
CA VAL A 36 6.42 4.12 -22.29
C VAL A 36 7.93 4.41 -22.26
N SER A 37 8.35 5.64 -22.58
CA SER A 37 9.75 6.05 -22.54
C SER A 37 10.34 6.03 -21.13
N HIS A 38 9.56 6.43 -20.12
CA HIS A 38 9.98 6.36 -18.70
C HIS A 38 10.11 4.90 -18.25
N LEU A 39 9.11 4.06 -18.54
CA LEU A 39 9.15 2.64 -18.20
C LEU A 39 10.36 1.95 -18.83
N ASN A 40 10.57 2.10 -20.14
CA ASN A 40 11.70 1.47 -20.84
C ASN A 40 13.07 1.93 -20.34
N LYS A 41 13.15 3.12 -19.74
CA LYS A 41 14.43 3.67 -19.26
C LYS A 41 14.75 3.24 -17.82
N PHE A 42 13.76 3.12 -16.97
CA PHE A 42 13.96 2.97 -15.53
C PHE A 42 13.45 1.66 -14.95
N TYR A 43 12.60 0.93 -15.67
CA TYR A 43 11.98 -0.29 -15.20
C TYR A 43 12.55 -1.52 -15.88
N GLN A 44 12.64 -2.59 -15.13
CA GLN A 44 12.95 -3.93 -15.61
C GLN A 44 11.71 -4.82 -15.46
N THR A 45 11.65 -5.89 -16.21
CA THR A 45 10.56 -6.86 -16.17
C THR A 45 10.88 -8.00 -15.20
N PHE A 46 9.86 -8.70 -14.74
CA PHE A 46 10.05 -9.84 -13.85
C PHE A 46 10.99 -10.93 -14.41
N PRO A 47 10.88 -11.35 -15.70
CA PRO A 47 11.84 -12.29 -16.28
C PRO A 47 13.31 -11.85 -16.25
N GLU A 48 13.58 -10.56 -16.32
CA GLU A 48 14.95 -10.02 -16.21
C GLU A 48 15.48 -10.08 -14.79
N LEU A 49 14.61 -10.00 -13.79
CA LEU A 49 14.94 -9.90 -12.37
C LEU A 49 14.86 -11.22 -11.60
N LYS A 50 14.11 -12.20 -12.08
CA LYS A 50 13.73 -13.42 -11.32
C LYS A 50 14.89 -14.27 -10.83
N ASN A 51 16.08 -14.15 -11.41
CA ASN A 51 17.27 -14.90 -10.99
C ASN A 51 18.06 -14.19 -9.88
N ASN A 52 17.71 -12.95 -9.55
CA ASN A 52 18.38 -12.16 -8.53
C ASN A 52 17.73 -12.38 -7.16
N LYS A 53 18.48 -12.04 -6.10
CA LYS A 53 17.96 -11.99 -4.72
C LYS A 53 18.00 -10.56 -4.22
N TYR A 54 17.03 -10.21 -3.36
CA TYR A 54 16.86 -8.86 -2.84
C TYR A 54 16.67 -8.90 -1.32
N ASP A 55 17.15 -7.87 -0.63
CA ASP A 55 16.92 -7.69 0.81
C ASP A 55 15.48 -7.28 1.10
N GLY A 56 14.88 -6.47 0.23
CA GLY A 56 13.51 -6.01 0.38
C GLY A 56 12.80 -5.84 -0.97
N MET A 57 11.48 -5.91 -0.92
CA MET A 57 10.60 -5.58 -2.04
C MET A 57 9.38 -4.80 -1.55
N ILE A 58 8.96 -3.82 -2.33
CA ILE A 58 7.71 -3.10 -2.10
C ILE A 58 6.79 -3.37 -3.30
N ILE A 59 5.62 -3.95 -3.04
CA ILE A 59 4.56 -4.10 -4.03
C ILE A 59 3.54 -3.00 -3.77
N THR A 60 3.41 -2.07 -4.70
CA THR A 60 2.56 -0.89 -4.55
C THR A 60 1.10 -1.19 -4.91
N GLY A 61 0.20 -0.36 -4.40
CA GLY A 61 -1.21 -0.39 -4.78
C GLY A 61 -1.46 -0.02 -6.25
N ALA A 62 -2.64 -0.39 -6.73
CA ALA A 62 -3.12 -0.08 -8.06
C ALA A 62 -4.61 0.33 -8.04
N PRO A 63 -5.07 1.18 -8.96
CA PRO A 63 -6.45 1.68 -9.00
C PRO A 63 -7.42 0.64 -9.61
N VAL A 64 -7.33 -0.60 -9.16
CA VAL A 64 -8.15 -1.76 -9.61
C VAL A 64 -8.90 -2.42 -8.46
N GLU A 65 -9.01 -1.74 -7.32
CA GLU A 65 -9.54 -2.29 -6.08
C GLU A 65 -11.02 -2.70 -6.16
N GLN A 66 -11.79 -2.14 -7.10
CA GLN A 66 -13.20 -2.48 -7.29
C GLN A 66 -13.42 -3.72 -8.18
N MET A 67 -12.36 -4.23 -8.82
CA MET A 67 -12.38 -5.48 -9.60
C MET A 67 -12.11 -6.67 -8.69
N GLU A 68 -12.64 -7.84 -9.01
CA GLU A 68 -12.15 -9.07 -8.38
C GLU A 68 -10.68 -9.30 -8.75
N PHE A 69 -9.93 -9.98 -7.88
CA PHE A 69 -8.49 -10.13 -8.10
C PHE A 69 -8.19 -10.87 -9.40
N GLU A 70 -8.95 -11.92 -9.70
CA GLU A 70 -8.80 -12.74 -10.90
C GLU A 70 -9.18 -12.02 -12.20
N GLU A 71 -9.92 -10.92 -12.12
CA GLU A 71 -10.29 -10.07 -13.26
C GLU A 71 -9.20 -9.06 -13.63
N VAL A 72 -8.20 -8.86 -12.75
CA VAL A 72 -7.07 -7.98 -13.01
C VAL A 72 -6.16 -8.63 -14.06
N ASP A 73 -5.91 -7.94 -15.15
CA ASP A 73 -5.19 -8.46 -16.32
C ASP A 73 -3.78 -9.02 -16.00
N TYR A 74 -3.08 -8.44 -15.04
CA TYR A 74 -1.77 -8.91 -14.57
C TYR A 74 -1.82 -9.82 -13.32
N TRP A 75 -3.00 -10.29 -12.90
CA TRP A 75 -3.14 -11.09 -11.67
C TRP A 75 -2.24 -12.32 -11.65
N LYS A 76 -2.18 -13.07 -12.73
CA LYS A 76 -1.36 -14.29 -12.82
C LYS A 76 0.12 -14.00 -12.64
N GLU A 77 0.62 -12.94 -13.27
CA GLU A 77 2.01 -12.51 -13.13
C GLU A 77 2.29 -12.02 -11.70
N LEU A 78 1.35 -11.27 -11.11
CA LEU A 78 1.47 -10.81 -9.72
C LEU A 78 1.54 -11.99 -8.73
N VAL A 79 0.72 -13.02 -8.93
CA VAL A 79 0.76 -14.27 -8.12
C VAL A 79 2.14 -14.93 -8.25
N GLU A 80 2.68 -15.08 -9.47
CA GLU A 80 4.00 -15.62 -9.69
C GLU A 80 5.09 -14.82 -8.96
N ILE A 81 5.01 -13.49 -9.02
CA ILE A 81 5.93 -12.59 -8.30
C ILE A 81 5.78 -12.78 -6.78
N MET A 82 4.56 -12.82 -6.24
CA MET A 82 4.33 -13.02 -4.81
C MET A 82 4.90 -14.35 -4.32
N ASP A 83 4.74 -15.42 -5.09
CA ASP A 83 5.33 -16.73 -4.77
C ASP A 83 6.85 -16.71 -4.84
N TRP A 84 7.41 -16.06 -5.86
CA TRP A 84 8.85 -15.89 -6.03
C TRP A 84 9.49 -15.13 -4.86
N THR A 85 8.78 -14.15 -4.27
CA THR A 85 9.31 -13.40 -3.10
C THR A 85 9.63 -14.31 -1.92
N ASN A 86 8.92 -15.44 -1.74
CA ASN A 86 9.14 -16.37 -0.63
C ASN A 86 10.56 -16.96 -0.60
N THR A 87 11.25 -17.00 -1.73
CA THR A 87 12.58 -17.61 -1.85
C THR A 87 13.68 -16.63 -2.29
N HIS A 88 13.32 -15.48 -2.85
CA HIS A 88 14.27 -14.54 -3.45
C HIS A 88 14.31 -13.18 -2.73
N VAL A 89 13.35 -12.88 -1.85
CA VAL A 89 13.29 -11.62 -1.13
C VAL A 89 13.27 -11.87 0.37
N THR A 90 14.10 -11.16 1.12
CA THR A 90 14.16 -11.34 2.57
C THR A 90 12.89 -10.83 3.25
N SER A 91 12.40 -9.64 2.86
CA SER A 91 11.16 -9.07 3.39
C SER A 91 10.39 -8.32 2.30
N THR A 92 9.09 -8.56 2.20
CA THR A 92 8.20 -7.94 1.21
C THR A 92 7.15 -7.09 1.90
N ILE A 93 7.05 -5.81 1.51
CA ILE A 93 5.99 -4.90 1.92
C ILE A 93 4.94 -4.84 0.83
N TYR A 94 3.70 -5.05 1.21
CA TYR A 94 2.51 -4.92 0.37
C TYR A 94 1.76 -3.65 0.79
N LEU A 95 1.54 -2.69 -0.14
CA LEU A 95 0.88 -1.42 0.15
C LEU A 95 -0.53 -1.36 -0.42
N CYS A 96 -1.49 -0.93 0.41
CA CYS A 96 -2.89 -0.65 0.06
C CYS A 96 -3.55 -1.83 -0.68
N TRP A 97 -3.93 -1.68 -1.96
CA TRP A 97 -4.51 -2.77 -2.75
C TRP A 97 -3.60 -4.00 -2.81
N ALA A 98 -2.28 -3.83 -2.93
CA ALA A 98 -1.36 -4.96 -2.91
C ALA A 98 -1.38 -5.68 -1.57
N ALA A 99 -1.63 -4.99 -0.44
CA ALA A 99 -1.82 -5.65 0.85
C ALA A 99 -3.06 -6.56 0.84
N GLN A 100 -4.17 -6.10 0.26
CA GLN A 100 -5.37 -6.93 0.10
C GLN A 100 -5.11 -8.12 -0.82
N ALA A 101 -4.39 -7.89 -1.94
CA ALA A 101 -4.00 -8.95 -2.88
C ALA A 101 -3.10 -10.00 -2.23
N GLY A 102 -2.11 -9.58 -1.44
CA GLY A 102 -1.24 -10.49 -0.70
C GLY A 102 -1.96 -11.25 0.40
N LEU A 103 -2.85 -10.62 1.16
CA LEU A 103 -3.70 -11.27 2.16
C LEU A 103 -4.62 -12.31 1.52
N TYR A 104 -5.18 -12.00 0.36
CA TYR A 104 -6.00 -12.94 -0.40
C TYR A 104 -5.19 -14.12 -0.92
N HIS A 105 -4.06 -13.86 -1.60
CA HIS A 105 -3.23 -14.91 -2.21
C HIS A 105 -2.63 -15.85 -1.17
N HIS A 106 -2.04 -15.31 -0.11
CA HIS A 106 -1.31 -16.12 0.87
C HIS A 106 -2.21 -16.78 1.92
N TYR A 107 -3.34 -16.16 2.27
CA TYR A 107 -4.18 -16.58 3.41
C TYR A 107 -5.65 -16.77 3.07
N GLY A 108 -6.07 -16.51 1.82
CA GLY A 108 -7.46 -16.65 1.39
C GLY A 108 -8.42 -15.61 1.98
N LEU A 109 -7.89 -14.51 2.54
CA LEU A 109 -8.71 -13.45 3.13
C LEU A 109 -9.31 -12.58 2.05
N LYS A 110 -10.64 -12.52 2.02
CA LYS A 110 -11.37 -11.80 0.98
C LYS A 110 -11.55 -10.33 1.32
N LYS A 111 -11.44 -9.48 0.32
CA LYS A 111 -11.81 -8.08 0.45
C LYS A 111 -13.33 -7.92 0.39
N ARG A 112 -13.84 -6.84 0.99
CA ARG A 112 -15.22 -6.37 0.82
C ARG A 112 -15.23 -4.91 0.39
N LYS A 113 -16.29 -4.50 -0.30
CA LYS A 113 -16.51 -3.10 -0.67
C LYS A 113 -16.98 -2.32 0.55
N LEU A 114 -16.48 -1.10 0.70
CA LEU A 114 -16.95 -0.13 1.68
C LEU A 114 -18.16 0.64 1.13
N ASP A 115 -19.08 1.03 2.00
CA ASP A 115 -20.23 1.86 1.62
C ASP A 115 -19.78 3.25 1.13
N ASN A 116 -18.77 3.81 1.79
CA ASN A 116 -18.11 5.06 1.40
C ASN A 116 -16.61 4.85 1.26
N LYS A 117 -15.96 5.65 0.42
CA LYS A 117 -14.50 5.65 0.32
C LYS A 117 -13.89 5.97 1.69
N MET A 118 -13.00 5.13 2.19
CA MET A 118 -12.14 5.44 3.33
C MET A 118 -11.11 6.47 2.85
N PHE A 119 -11.31 7.75 3.20
CA PHE A 119 -10.55 8.84 2.61
C PHE A 119 -10.26 9.94 3.63
N GLY A 120 -9.01 10.02 4.08
CA GLY A 120 -8.59 10.97 5.11
C GLY A 120 -7.44 10.50 5.97
N LEU A 121 -7.28 11.14 7.13
CA LEU A 121 -6.34 10.79 8.18
C LEU A 121 -7.09 10.12 9.35
N PHE A 122 -6.65 8.94 9.74
CA PHE A 122 -7.29 8.17 10.81
C PHE A 122 -6.30 7.85 11.91
N TRP A 123 -6.78 7.83 13.15
CA TRP A 123 -5.99 7.44 14.31
C TRP A 123 -5.82 5.93 14.36
N HIS A 124 -4.58 5.49 14.55
CA HIS A 124 -4.20 4.09 14.70
C HIS A 124 -3.50 3.86 16.02
N LYS A 125 -3.79 2.72 16.63
CA LYS A 125 -3.17 2.25 17.86
C LYS A 125 -2.15 1.17 17.56
N VAL A 126 -0.96 1.28 18.16
CA VAL A 126 0.06 0.23 18.12
C VAL A 126 -0.31 -0.88 19.11
N MET A 127 -0.44 -2.12 18.60
CA MET A 127 -0.90 -3.27 19.38
C MET A 127 0.20 -3.93 20.19
N ASN A 128 1.44 -3.96 19.70
CA ASN A 128 2.57 -4.60 20.38
C ASN A 128 3.90 -3.88 20.11
N ARG A 129 4.30 -3.01 21.01
CA ARG A 129 5.54 -2.22 20.91
C ARG A 129 6.83 -3.03 21.02
N LYS A 130 6.76 -4.30 21.45
CA LYS A 130 7.94 -5.17 21.55
C LYS A 130 8.45 -5.65 20.19
N ILE A 131 7.60 -5.59 19.18
CA ILE A 131 7.95 -6.00 17.82
C ILE A 131 8.89 -4.94 17.20
N PRO A 132 10.04 -5.35 16.65
CA PRO A 132 11.03 -4.40 16.09
C PRO A 132 10.47 -3.48 15.00
N LEU A 133 9.52 -3.96 14.20
CA LEU A 133 8.93 -3.23 13.07
C LEU A 133 8.17 -1.95 13.50
N VAL A 134 7.62 -1.92 14.72
CA VAL A 134 6.92 -0.76 15.28
C VAL A 134 7.72 -0.03 16.37
N ARG A 135 9.00 -0.38 16.51
CA ARG A 135 9.89 0.30 17.46
C ARG A 135 10.06 1.76 17.04
N GLY A 136 9.75 2.67 17.95
CA GLY A 136 9.82 4.11 17.70
C GLY A 136 8.51 4.73 17.20
N PHE A 137 7.46 3.93 16.97
CA PHE A 137 6.13 4.47 16.77
C PHE A 137 5.58 5.05 18.07
N ASP A 138 4.79 6.10 17.98
CA ASP A 138 3.94 6.56 19.08
C ASP A 138 2.86 5.53 19.39
N ASP A 139 2.29 5.55 20.60
CA ASP A 139 1.19 4.64 20.98
C ASP A 139 -0.03 4.79 20.07
N MET A 140 -0.26 6.03 19.66
CA MET A 140 -1.28 6.43 18.70
C MET A 140 -0.65 7.34 17.64
N PHE A 141 -0.99 7.13 16.38
CA PHE A 141 -0.51 7.97 15.26
C PHE A 141 -1.59 8.15 14.21
N LEU A 142 -1.51 9.26 13.48
CA LEU A 142 -2.36 9.53 12.31
C LEU A 142 -1.70 8.95 11.06
N ALA A 143 -2.51 8.28 10.22
CA ALA A 143 -2.06 7.81 8.92
C ALA A 143 -3.12 7.99 7.84
N PRO A 144 -2.69 8.28 6.58
CA PRO A 144 -3.62 8.48 5.48
C PRO A 144 -4.15 7.16 4.93
N HIS A 145 -5.44 7.18 4.59
CA HIS A 145 -6.12 6.14 3.82
C HIS A 145 -6.82 6.73 2.60
N SER A 146 -6.82 5.99 1.49
CA SER A 146 -7.55 6.31 0.26
C SER A 146 -7.92 5.01 -0.44
N ARG A 147 -9.08 4.41 -0.09
CA ARG A 147 -9.50 3.10 -0.60
C ARG A 147 -11.02 2.93 -0.57
N HIS A 148 -11.54 2.12 -1.51
CA HIS A 148 -12.95 1.73 -1.60
C HIS A 148 -13.23 0.32 -1.08
N THR A 149 -12.20 -0.43 -0.72
CA THR A 149 -12.29 -1.81 -0.25
C THR A 149 -11.43 -2.03 0.99
N GLU A 150 -11.73 -3.09 1.72
CA GLU A 150 -10.95 -3.53 2.86
C GLU A 150 -10.96 -5.05 3.00
N VAL A 151 -10.01 -5.61 3.73
CA VAL A 151 -10.13 -6.93 4.34
C VAL A 151 -10.65 -6.72 5.77
N PRO A 152 -11.77 -7.36 6.15
CA PRO A 152 -12.33 -7.18 7.50
C PRO A 152 -11.30 -7.46 8.59
N ILE A 153 -11.21 -6.58 9.58
CA ILE A 153 -10.22 -6.71 10.66
C ILE A 153 -10.43 -7.99 11.47
N GLU A 154 -11.67 -8.44 11.60
CA GLU A 154 -12.03 -9.67 12.30
C GLU A 154 -11.44 -10.91 11.61
N ASP A 155 -11.46 -10.93 10.26
CA ASP A 155 -10.89 -12.02 9.48
C ASP A 155 -9.36 -12.06 9.64
N ILE A 156 -8.73 -10.90 9.72
CA ILE A 156 -7.28 -10.77 9.96
C ILE A 156 -6.92 -11.26 11.36
N HIS A 157 -7.66 -10.87 12.40
CA HIS A 157 -7.45 -11.34 13.76
C HIS A 157 -7.67 -12.86 13.92
N ASN A 158 -8.59 -13.45 13.13
CA ASN A 158 -8.84 -14.88 13.12
C ASN A 158 -7.78 -15.70 12.36
N CYS A 159 -6.94 -15.05 11.54
CA CYS A 159 -5.86 -15.70 10.82
C CYS A 159 -4.62 -15.85 11.72
N LYS A 160 -4.33 -17.09 12.13
CA LYS A 160 -3.26 -17.40 13.10
C LYS A 160 -1.85 -17.08 12.59
N GLU A 161 -1.66 -17.03 11.29
CA GLU A 161 -0.41 -16.72 10.63
C GLU A 161 -0.07 -15.22 10.67
N LEU A 162 -1.08 -14.38 10.92
CA LEU A 162 -0.94 -12.93 10.95
C LEU A 162 -0.77 -12.38 12.37
N THR A 163 0.07 -11.38 12.49
CA THR A 163 0.20 -10.57 13.70
C THR A 163 -0.17 -9.14 13.38
N VAL A 164 -1.27 -8.63 13.94
CA VAL A 164 -1.68 -7.23 13.82
C VAL A 164 -0.75 -6.37 14.67
N LEU A 165 -0.16 -5.33 14.08
CA LEU A 165 0.79 -4.44 14.72
C LEU A 165 0.21 -3.04 14.96
N ALA A 166 -0.67 -2.57 14.08
CA ALA A 166 -1.40 -1.32 14.25
C ALA A 166 -2.76 -1.38 13.56
N GLU A 167 -3.78 -0.86 14.24
CA GLU A 167 -5.15 -0.83 13.74
C GLU A 167 -5.89 0.43 14.22
N SER A 168 -7.02 0.71 13.58
CA SER A 168 -7.93 1.80 13.87
C SER A 168 -9.34 1.26 14.09
N ASP A 169 -10.07 1.83 15.04
CA ASP A 169 -11.49 1.52 15.24
C ASP A 169 -12.34 1.95 14.04
N GLU A 170 -11.90 2.98 13.31
CA GLU A 170 -12.60 3.54 12.15
C GLU A 170 -12.10 2.96 10.83
N ALA A 171 -10.76 2.86 10.66
CA ALA A 171 -10.12 2.49 9.39
C ALA A 171 -9.64 1.03 9.36
N GLY A 172 -9.89 0.24 10.40
CA GLY A 172 -9.47 -1.17 10.45
C GLY A 172 -7.95 -1.35 10.47
N LEU A 173 -7.44 -2.33 9.73
CA LEU A 173 -6.02 -2.63 9.68
C LEU A 173 -5.21 -1.44 9.12
N PHE A 174 -4.11 -1.10 9.81
CA PHE A 174 -3.03 -0.32 9.23
C PHE A 174 -1.83 -1.20 8.88
N LEU A 175 -1.36 -1.99 9.84
CA LEU A 175 -0.13 -2.77 9.71
C LEU A 175 -0.28 -4.15 10.31
N ALA A 176 0.01 -5.17 9.53
CA ALA A 176 0.17 -6.54 9.98
C ALA A 176 1.44 -7.16 9.39
N MET A 177 1.92 -8.22 10.03
CA MET A 177 3.03 -9.01 9.50
C MET A 177 2.77 -10.50 9.62
N ALA A 178 3.50 -11.27 8.82
CA ALA A 178 3.59 -12.72 8.90
C ALA A 178 5.04 -13.19 8.75
N ASP A 179 5.27 -14.46 9.08
CA ASP A 179 6.56 -15.14 8.92
C ASP A 179 7.73 -14.36 9.52
N GLY A 180 7.52 -13.78 10.73
CA GLY A 180 8.56 -13.03 11.43
C GLY A 180 8.99 -11.73 10.73
N GLY A 181 8.11 -11.13 9.91
CA GLY A 181 8.40 -9.90 9.15
C GLY A 181 8.86 -10.15 7.71
N ARG A 182 8.81 -11.38 7.22
CA ARG A 182 9.05 -11.66 5.79
C ARG A 182 7.94 -11.13 4.89
N LYS A 183 6.71 -11.06 5.41
CA LYS A 183 5.56 -10.44 4.74
C LYS A 183 4.99 -9.36 5.64
N ILE A 184 4.86 -8.16 5.11
CA ILE A 184 4.38 -6.96 5.81
C ILE A 184 3.25 -6.37 4.99
N PHE A 185 2.08 -6.20 5.60
CA PHE A 185 0.87 -5.70 4.96
C PHE A 185 0.51 -4.34 5.54
N VAL A 186 0.47 -3.31 4.69
CA VAL A 186 0.16 -1.93 5.06
C VAL A 186 -1.07 -1.48 4.28
N MET A 187 -2.19 -1.26 4.95
CA MET A 187 -3.45 -0.88 4.30
C MET A 187 -3.58 0.62 4.03
N GLY A 188 -2.85 1.45 4.77
CA GLY A 188 -2.75 2.88 4.54
C GLY A 188 -1.64 3.25 3.56
N HIS A 189 -1.37 4.54 3.49
CA HIS A 189 -0.39 5.14 2.58
C HIS A 189 0.70 5.94 3.36
N PRO A 190 1.63 5.26 4.04
CA PRO A 190 2.69 5.94 4.81
C PRO A 190 3.64 6.74 3.92
N GLU A 191 3.64 6.48 2.61
CA GLU A 191 4.46 7.17 1.61
C GLU A 191 3.89 8.52 1.19
N TYR A 192 2.61 8.82 1.49
CA TYR A 192 1.95 10.04 1.03
C TYR A 192 2.59 11.30 1.60
N ASP A 193 2.75 12.28 0.74
CA ASP A 193 3.09 13.65 1.12
C ASP A 193 1.87 14.42 1.63
N ARG A 194 2.13 15.54 2.30
CA ARG A 194 1.10 16.43 2.86
C ARG A 194 -0.03 16.78 1.88
N TYR A 195 0.28 16.95 0.60
CA TYR A 195 -0.69 17.40 -0.42
C TYR A 195 -1.23 16.27 -1.30
N THR A 196 -0.91 15.01 -1.03
CA THR A 196 -1.35 13.89 -1.89
C THR A 196 -2.85 13.69 -1.83
N LEU A 197 -3.46 13.68 -0.62
CA LEU A 197 -4.92 13.58 -0.49
C LEU A 197 -5.64 14.82 -1.06
N ASP A 198 -5.08 16.02 -0.93
CA ASP A 198 -5.60 17.23 -1.56
C ASP A 198 -5.63 17.11 -3.10
N GLY A 199 -4.55 16.59 -3.68
CA GLY A 199 -4.47 16.35 -5.11
C GLY A 199 -5.49 15.29 -5.58
N GLU A 200 -5.69 14.22 -4.82
CA GLU A 200 -6.71 13.21 -5.10
C GLU A 200 -8.13 13.80 -5.01
N TYR A 201 -8.42 14.54 -3.95
CA TYR A 201 -9.70 15.20 -3.76
C TYR A 201 -10.05 16.14 -4.91
N LYS A 202 -9.14 17.06 -5.25
CA LYS A 202 -9.34 18.01 -6.34
C LYS A 202 -9.51 17.31 -7.69
N ARG A 203 -8.67 16.33 -7.98
CA ARG A 203 -8.75 15.53 -9.22
C ARG A 203 -10.12 14.86 -9.38
N ASP A 204 -10.62 14.22 -8.32
CA ASP A 204 -11.86 13.44 -8.39
C ASP A 204 -13.08 14.37 -8.38
N ARG A 205 -13.06 15.47 -7.62
CA ARG A 205 -14.06 16.53 -7.66
C ARG A 205 -14.16 17.16 -9.05
N ASP A 206 -13.04 17.52 -9.65
CA ASP A 206 -12.99 18.19 -10.96
C ASP A 206 -13.45 17.27 -12.11
N LYS A 207 -13.39 15.95 -11.89
CA LYS A 207 -13.98 14.93 -12.77
C LYS A 207 -15.47 14.68 -12.51
N GLY A 208 -16.07 15.35 -11.53
CA GLY A 208 -17.46 15.13 -11.14
C GLY A 208 -17.74 13.78 -10.50
N LEU A 209 -16.70 13.12 -9.94
CA LEU A 209 -16.87 11.86 -9.23
C LEU A 209 -17.44 12.10 -7.83
N PRO A 210 -18.22 11.17 -7.28
CA PRO A 210 -18.72 11.26 -5.91
C PRO A 210 -17.55 11.10 -4.93
N ILE A 211 -17.07 12.22 -4.43
CA ILE A 211 -15.97 12.28 -3.46
C ILE A 211 -16.34 13.25 -2.33
N HIS A 212 -16.14 12.85 -1.09
CA HIS A 212 -16.25 13.71 0.07
C HIS A 212 -14.89 14.34 0.41
N VAL A 213 -14.93 15.41 1.21
CA VAL A 213 -13.72 16.02 1.76
C VAL A 213 -12.97 14.98 2.58
N PRO A 214 -11.63 14.87 2.44
CA PRO A 214 -10.87 13.90 3.23
C PRO A 214 -11.00 14.20 4.73
N GLU A 215 -11.35 13.18 5.50
CA GLU A 215 -11.62 13.28 6.94
C GLU A 215 -10.36 13.65 7.74
N ASN A 216 -10.49 14.54 8.72
CA ASN A 216 -9.41 14.97 9.61
C ASN A 216 -8.17 15.55 8.89
N TYR A 217 -8.33 16.00 7.66
CA TYR A 217 -7.21 16.40 6.81
C TYR A 217 -7.07 17.92 6.66
N TYR A 218 -8.18 18.63 6.55
CA TYR A 218 -8.19 20.08 6.56
C TYR A 218 -8.62 20.61 7.93
N PRO A 219 -8.11 21.77 8.37
CA PRO A 219 -8.63 22.44 9.56
C PRO A 219 -10.14 22.66 9.42
N GLU A 220 -10.93 22.17 10.38
CA GLU A 220 -12.40 22.27 10.39
C GLU A 220 -13.06 21.66 9.13
N ASP A 221 -12.42 20.64 8.52
CA ASP A 221 -12.84 19.99 7.27
C ASP A 221 -13.10 20.96 6.10
N ASN A 222 -12.45 22.13 6.13
CA ASN A 222 -12.60 23.16 5.13
C ASN A 222 -11.52 23.04 4.03
N PRO A 223 -11.89 22.61 2.79
CA PRO A 223 -10.93 22.38 1.69
C PRO A 223 -10.34 23.69 1.10
N GLU A 224 -10.81 24.87 1.53
CA GLU A 224 -10.21 26.16 1.17
C GLU A 224 -8.99 26.49 2.07
N LYS A 225 -8.82 25.77 3.19
CA LYS A 225 -7.67 25.89 4.07
C LYS A 225 -6.53 24.97 3.63
N LYS A 226 -5.31 25.30 4.06
CA LYS A 226 -4.17 24.39 3.83
C LYS A 226 -4.34 23.10 4.66
N PRO A 227 -3.97 21.92 4.11
CA PRO A 227 -3.95 20.68 4.87
C PRO A 227 -3.14 20.76 6.16
N LEU A 228 -3.52 19.93 7.14
CA LEU A 228 -2.84 19.81 8.44
C LEU A 228 -1.42 19.25 8.33
#